data_af5fd44703cfc973d901dcf7f330b265
#
_entry.id   af5fd44703cfc973d901dcf7f330b265
#
_cell.length_a   1.000
_cell.length_b   1.000
_cell.length_c   1.000
_cell.angle_alpha   90.00
_cell.angle_beta   90.00
_cell.angle_gamma   90.00
#
_symmetry.space_group_name_H-M   'P 1'
#
loop_
_entity.id
_entity.type
_entity.pdbx_description
1 polymer ?
#
loop_
_entity_poly.entity_id
_entity_poly.type
_entity_poly.pdbx_seq_one_letter_code
_entity_poly.pdbx_strand_id
1 'polypeptide(L)'
;MSQTEYAPAAQHARFQTLVEPHLGRLLRFACRRVRNPADAEDMVQEACTRAWMGFADLREDGLALPWLYRILRSSLSDFHEKQNRRDQLVPTLSLESADEIAANQAQGPLEELISSASTERILELLRILPEEFALAIELHDLEGLRYRDIAETTGVPIGTVMSRIHRGRKLLAALIVMNDGLSDLVASHSLSDHHLHKRRA
;
A
#
# COMPACT_ATOMS: atom_id res chain seq x y z
N MET A 1 -47.91 -12.67 7.81
CA MET A 1 -46.63 -12.63 8.55
C MET A 1 -45.54 -12.80 7.49
N SER A 2 -45.00 -12.01 7.18
CA SER A 2 -44.28 -10.85 6.66
C SER A 2 -42.94 -11.28 6.07
N GLN A 3 -42.90 -11.43 4.73
CA GLN A 3 -41.65 -11.63 3.96
C GLN A 3 -40.67 -10.46 4.06
N THR A 4 -41.07 -9.35 4.69
CA THR A 4 -40.30 -8.11 4.80
C THR A 4 -39.25 -8.15 5.92
N GLU A 5 -39.39 -9.03 6.90
CA GLU A 5 -38.48 -9.10 8.08
C GLU A 5 -37.27 -10.03 7.84
N TYR A 6 -37.33 -10.91 6.86
CA TYR A 6 -36.25 -11.85 6.51
C TYR A 6 -35.17 -11.23 5.60
N ALA A 7 -35.51 -10.22 4.84
CA ALA A 7 -34.59 -9.56 3.89
C ALA A 7 -33.40 -8.85 4.57
N PRO A 8 -33.58 -8.07 5.66
CA PRO A 8 -32.48 -7.41 6.34
C PRO A 8 -31.50 -8.39 7.02
N ALA A 9 -32.00 -9.46 7.63
CA ALA A 9 -31.17 -10.47 8.28
C ALA A 9 -30.33 -11.25 7.27
N ALA A 10 -30.90 -11.63 6.13
CA ALA A 10 -30.18 -12.32 5.06
C ALA A 10 -29.11 -11.40 4.42
N GLN A 11 -29.44 -10.13 4.21
CA GLN A 11 -28.49 -9.15 3.71
C GLN A 11 -27.33 -8.93 4.68
N HIS A 12 -27.62 -8.86 5.97
CA HIS A 12 -26.60 -8.73 7.01
C HIS A 12 -25.64 -9.94 7.05
N ALA A 13 -26.20 -11.16 7.04
CA ALA A 13 -25.41 -12.39 7.01
C ALA A 13 -24.53 -12.47 5.74
N ARG A 14 -25.06 -12.09 4.56
CA ARG A 14 -24.30 -12.03 3.32
C ARG A 14 -23.16 -11.01 3.43
N PHE A 15 -23.43 -9.80 3.94
CA PHE A 15 -22.42 -8.77 4.17
C PHE A 15 -21.30 -9.27 5.09
N GLN A 16 -21.65 -9.86 6.24
CA GLN A 16 -20.65 -10.42 7.15
C GLN A 16 -19.77 -11.46 6.45
N THR A 17 -20.37 -12.41 5.75
CA THR A 17 -19.65 -13.47 5.03
C THR A 17 -18.67 -12.91 3.99
N LEU A 18 -19.02 -11.80 3.32
CA LEU A 18 -18.19 -11.19 2.27
C LEU A 18 -17.16 -10.22 2.80
N VAL A 19 -17.36 -9.59 3.95
CA VAL A 19 -16.49 -8.52 4.47
C VAL A 19 -15.55 -9.03 5.55
N GLU A 20 -16.04 -9.82 6.50
CA GLU A 20 -15.27 -10.29 7.66
C GLU A 20 -13.94 -10.96 7.30
N PRO A 21 -13.84 -11.84 6.29
CA PRO A 21 -12.57 -12.46 5.90
C PRO A 21 -11.50 -11.44 5.43
N HIS A 22 -11.90 -10.24 5.07
CA HIS A 22 -11.03 -9.21 4.51
C HIS A 22 -10.61 -8.14 5.52
N LEU A 23 -11.25 -8.05 6.70
CA LEU A 23 -10.98 -6.99 7.69
C LEU A 23 -9.52 -6.89 8.07
N GLY A 24 -8.86 -8.02 8.34
CA GLY A 24 -7.44 -8.02 8.69
C GLY A 24 -6.52 -7.50 7.57
N ARG A 25 -6.90 -7.73 6.30
CA ARG A 25 -6.16 -7.21 5.13
C ARG A 25 -6.36 -5.71 4.99
N LEU A 26 -7.61 -5.24 5.12
CA LEU A 26 -7.95 -3.82 5.08
C LEU A 26 -7.24 -3.05 6.21
N LEU A 27 -7.19 -3.62 7.42
CA LEU A 27 -6.49 -2.99 8.54
C LEU A 27 -4.99 -2.88 8.28
N ARG A 28 -4.33 -3.95 7.81
CA ARG A 28 -2.91 -3.89 7.45
C ARG A 28 -2.62 -2.85 6.37
N PHE A 29 -3.49 -2.76 5.36
CA PHE A 29 -3.38 -1.75 4.32
C PHE A 29 -3.53 -0.33 4.89
N ALA A 30 -4.52 -0.09 5.76
CA ALA A 30 -4.71 1.20 6.42
C ALA A 30 -3.51 1.57 7.31
N CYS A 31 -2.98 0.64 8.13
CA CYS A 31 -1.81 0.86 8.98
C CYS A 31 -0.54 1.26 8.20
N ARG A 32 -0.42 0.88 6.93
CA ARG A 32 0.69 1.34 6.08
C ARG A 32 0.54 2.79 5.62
N ARG A 33 -0.68 3.34 5.66
CA ARG A 33 -1.02 4.66 5.11
C ARG A 33 -1.26 5.74 6.15
N VAL A 34 -1.51 5.36 7.39
CA VAL A 34 -1.65 6.30 8.51
C VAL A 34 -0.60 5.99 9.58
N ARG A 35 -0.24 7.03 10.35
CA ARG A 35 0.83 6.90 11.36
C ARG A 35 0.34 6.24 12.65
N ASN A 36 -0.91 6.49 13.01
CA ASN A 36 -1.49 6.01 14.26
C ASN A 36 -2.37 4.78 13.98
N PRO A 37 -2.15 3.63 14.66
CA PRO A 37 -3.01 2.45 14.51
C PRO A 37 -4.49 2.71 14.80
N ALA A 38 -4.82 3.59 15.74
CA ALA A 38 -6.22 3.95 16.03
C ALA A 38 -6.89 4.65 14.83
N ASP A 39 -6.15 5.53 14.12
CA ASP A 39 -6.67 6.15 12.89
C ASP A 39 -6.91 5.08 11.79
N ALA A 40 -6.07 4.04 11.73
CA ALA A 40 -6.27 2.93 10.79
C ALA A 40 -7.55 2.15 11.10
N GLU A 41 -7.80 1.86 12.36
CA GLU A 41 -9.03 1.19 12.81
C GLU A 41 -10.26 2.04 12.49
N ASP A 42 -10.21 3.33 12.76
CA ASP A 42 -11.29 4.28 12.43
C ASP A 42 -11.57 4.31 10.93
N MET A 43 -10.52 4.31 10.09
CA MET A 43 -10.68 4.28 8.63
C MET A 43 -11.31 2.99 8.13
N VAL A 44 -10.96 1.86 8.73
CA VAL A 44 -11.58 0.57 8.38
C VAL A 44 -13.03 0.51 8.84
N GLN A 45 -13.37 1.03 10.03
CA GLN A 45 -14.74 1.11 10.50
C GLN A 45 -15.59 2.02 9.60
N GLU A 46 -15.06 3.18 9.23
CA GLU A 46 -15.72 4.09 8.29
C GLU A 46 -15.93 3.42 6.94
N ALA A 47 -14.92 2.71 6.43
CA ALA A 47 -15.04 1.96 5.18
C ALA A 47 -16.10 0.86 5.27
N CYS A 48 -16.19 0.13 6.39
CA CYS A 48 -17.24 -0.88 6.62
C CYS A 48 -18.62 -0.25 6.68
N THR A 49 -18.77 0.91 7.30
CA THR A 49 -20.04 1.66 7.35
C THR A 49 -20.47 2.09 5.95
N ARG A 50 -19.57 2.67 5.16
CA ARG A 50 -19.83 3.03 3.76
C ARG A 50 -20.15 1.80 2.90
N ALA A 51 -19.42 0.70 3.14
CA ALA A 51 -19.67 -0.56 2.46
C ALA A 51 -21.06 -1.12 2.78
N TRP A 52 -21.48 -1.08 4.04
CA TRP A 52 -22.83 -1.48 4.41
C TRP A 52 -23.90 -0.65 3.74
N MET A 53 -23.75 0.68 3.71
CA MET A 53 -24.68 1.60 3.06
C MET A 53 -24.76 1.39 1.54
N GLY A 54 -23.63 1.07 0.90
CA GLY A 54 -23.53 0.82 -0.54
C GLY A 54 -23.58 -0.66 -0.93
N PHE A 55 -23.98 -1.57 -0.01
CA PHE A 55 -23.89 -3.01 -0.26
C PHE A 55 -24.76 -3.49 -1.43
N ALA A 56 -25.86 -2.79 -1.70
CA ALA A 56 -26.71 -3.05 -2.86
C ALA A 56 -26.00 -2.84 -4.21
N ASP A 57 -24.93 -2.02 -4.23
CA ASP A 57 -24.15 -1.73 -5.43
C ASP A 57 -23.13 -2.84 -5.75
N LEU A 58 -22.87 -3.73 -4.81
CA LEU A 58 -21.99 -4.89 -5.02
C LEU A 58 -22.69 -5.91 -5.94
N ARG A 59 -22.31 -5.92 -7.22
CA ARG A 59 -22.94 -6.74 -8.24
C ARG A 59 -22.57 -8.22 -8.15
N GLU A 60 -21.33 -8.54 -7.79
CA GLU A 60 -20.78 -9.88 -7.76
C GLU A 60 -19.98 -10.07 -6.47
N ASP A 61 -20.22 -11.19 -5.76
CA ASP A 61 -19.53 -11.51 -4.49
C ASP A 61 -18.01 -11.61 -4.68
N GLY A 62 -17.56 -12.11 -5.84
CA GLY A 62 -16.13 -12.20 -6.19
C GLY A 62 -15.42 -10.86 -6.32
N LEU A 63 -16.16 -9.75 -6.41
CA LEU A 63 -15.62 -8.40 -6.47
C LEU A 63 -15.63 -7.68 -5.10
N ALA A 64 -16.00 -8.37 -4.01
CA ALA A 64 -16.08 -7.78 -2.68
C ALA A 64 -14.75 -7.14 -2.24
N LEU A 65 -13.63 -7.83 -2.41
CA LEU A 65 -12.32 -7.34 -1.99
C LEU A 65 -11.86 -6.09 -2.76
N PRO A 66 -11.83 -6.05 -4.11
CA PRO A 66 -11.52 -4.83 -4.86
C PRO A 66 -12.45 -3.67 -4.52
N TRP A 67 -13.74 -3.95 -4.34
CA TRP A 67 -14.74 -2.96 -3.97
C TRP A 67 -14.48 -2.38 -2.57
N LEU A 68 -14.12 -3.21 -1.59
CA LEU A 68 -13.73 -2.76 -0.24
C LEU A 68 -12.46 -1.89 -0.27
N TYR A 69 -11.45 -2.26 -1.06
CA TYR A 69 -10.26 -1.41 -1.22
C TYR A 69 -10.58 -0.06 -1.85
N ARG A 70 -11.50 0.00 -2.81
CA ARG A 70 -11.95 1.26 -3.38
C ARG A 70 -12.58 2.17 -2.33
N ILE A 71 -13.44 1.61 -1.47
CA ILE A 71 -14.09 2.35 -0.39
C ILE A 71 -13.07 2.81 0.65
N LEU A 72 -12.21 1.91 1.13
CA LEU A 72 -11.18 2.24 2.12
C LEU A 72 -10.23 3.31 1.61
N ARG A 73 -9.81 3.23 0.34
CA ARG A 73 -8.96 4.25 -0.28
C ARG A 73 -9.65 5.63 -0.30
N SER A 74 -10.96 5.69 -0.60
CA SER A 74 -11.72 6.94 -0.50
C SER A 74 -11.74 7.47 0.92
N SER A 75 -11.99 6.64 1.93
CA SER A 75 -11.95 7.06 3.35
C SER A 75 -10.57 7.57 3.77
N LEU A 76 -9.49 6.92 3.32
CA LEU A 76 -8.12 7.36 3.58
C LEU A 76 -7.81 8.70 2.89
N SER A 77 -8.27 8.90 1.65
CA SER A 77 -8.11 10.18 0.95
C SER A 77 -8.80 11.31 1.69
N ASP A 78 -10.07 11.11 2.11
CA ASP A 78 -10.83 12.08 2.90
C ASP A 78 -10.13 12.40 4.23
N PHE A 79 -9.53 11.39 4.87
CA PHE A 79 -8.77 11.54 6.11
C PHE A 79 -7.52 12.40 5.88
N HIS A 80 -6.71 12.10 4.86
CA HIS A 80 -5.51 12.87 4.54
C HIS A 80 -5.84 14.31 4.16
N GLU A 81 -6.91 14.56 3.41
CA GLU A 81 -7.36 15.91 3.11
C GLU A 81 -7.71 16.70 4.38
N LYS A 82 -8.41 16.06 5.32
CA LYS A 82 -8.75 16.68 6.62
C LYS A 82 -7.51 16.97 7.45
N GLN A 83 -6.54 16.06 7.46
CA GLN A 83 -5.25 16.25 8.14
C GLN A 83 -4.46 17.41 7.49
N ASN A 84 -4.29 17.40 6.18
CA ASN A 84 -3.57 18.44 5.46
C ASN A 84 -4.19 19.83 5.64
N ARG A 85 -5.52 19.93 5.72
CA ARG A 85 -6.18 21.21 6.03
C ARG A 85 -5.89 21.69 7.46
N ARG A 86 -5.66 20.79 8.42
CA ARG A 86 -5.25 21.13 9.79
C ARG A 86 -3.77 21.53 9.86
N ASP A 87 -2.93 20.87 9.03
CA ASP A 87 -1.47 21.05 9.01
C ASP A 87 -1.02 22.18 8.03
N GLN A 88 -1.91 22.76 7.22
CA GLN A 88 -1.62 23.86 6.29
C GLN A 88 -1.17 25.18 6.96
N LEU A 89 -0.88 25.16 8.25
CA LEU A 89 -0.11 26.20 8.95
C LEU A 89 1.42 25.98 8.81
N VAL A 90 1.89 24.90 8.13
CA VAL A 90 3.32 24.64 7.88
C VAL A 90 3.50 24.30 6.39
N PRO A 91 4.35 25.00 5.62
CA PRO A 91 4.57 24.72 4.20
C PRO A 91 5.27 23.36 4.04
N THR A 92 4.60 22.38 3.45
CA THR A 92 5.21 21.12 3.04
C THR A 92 5.73 21.27 1.62
N LEU A 93 7.03 21.05 1.41
CA LEU A 93 7.66 21.03 0.09
C LEU A 93 7.11 19.84 -0.70
N SER A 94 6.37 20.09 -1.76
CA SER A 94 5.98 19.10 -2.75
C SER A 94 7.23 18.68 -3.53
N LEU A 95 7.59 17.40 -3.46
CA LEU A 95 8.55 16.82 -4.40
C LEU A 95 7.81 16.59 -5.73
N GLU A 96 7.92 17.54 -6.64
CA GLU A 96 7.53 17.35 -8.03
C GLU A 96 8.59 16.51 -8.76
N SER A 97 8.12 15.52 -9.52
CA SER A 97 8.81 14.82 -10.61
C SER A 97 9.95 13.87 -10.25
N ALA A 98 9.60 12.61 -9.95
CA ALA A 98 10.54 11.50 -9.97
C ALA A 98 10.62 10.80 -11.36
N ASP A 99 10.34 11.50 -12.45
CA ASP A 99 10.32 10.90 -13.79
C ASP A 99 11.71 10.58 -14.39
N GLU A 100 12.80 11.08 -13.80
CA GLU A 100 14.15 10.98 -14.39
C GLU A 100 15.09 9.95 -13.75
N ILE A 101 14.72 9.32 -12.63
CA ILE A 101 15.65 8.43 -11.89
C ILE A 101 15.64 6.98 -12.40
N ALA A 102 14.73 6.60 -13.27
CA ALA A 102 14.48 5.19 -13.61
C ALA A 102 15.20 4.64 -14.83
N ALA A 103 16.18 5.34 -15.43
CA ALA A 103 16.68 4.94 -16.75
C ALA A 103 17.89 4.00 -16.79
N ASN A 104 18.64 3.76 -15.72
CA ASN A 104 19.80 2.88 -15.79
C ASN A 104 20.14 2.18 -14.48
N GLN A 105 20.30 0.87 -14.53
CA GLN A 105 20.94 -0.05 -13.58
C GLN A 105 20.04 -0.88 -12.66
N ALA A 106 19.25 -1.78 -13.25
CA ALA A 106 18.96 -3.06 -12.59
C ALA A 106 19.11 -4.16 -13.64
N GLN A 107 20.30 -4.70 -13.79
CA GLN A 107 20.60 -5.87 -14.61
C GLN A 107 20.61 -7.11 -13.70
N GLY A 108 19.45 -7.53 -13.27
CA GLY A 108 19.20 -8.79 -12.57
C GLY A 108 17.74 -9.16 -12.69
N PRO A 109 17.33 -10.41 -12.45
CA PRO A 109 15.92 -10.75 -12.43
C PRO A 109 15.28 -9.97 -11.28
N LEU A 110 14.50 -8.97 -11.68
CA LEU A 110 13.83 -8.00 -10.80
C LEU A 110 13.01 -8.68 -9.70
N GLU A 111 12.37 -9.79 -10.05
CA GLU A 111 11.59 -10.60 -9.13
C GLU A 111 12.44 -11.31 -8.07
N GLU A 112 13.67 -11.75 -8.42
CA GLU A 112 14.58 -12.37 -7.46
C GLU A 112 15.09 -11.37 -6.42
N LEU A 113 15.43 -10.14 -6.84
CA LEU A 113 15.86 -9.08 -5.93
C LEU A 113 14.74 -8.71 -4.94
N ILE A 114 13.51 -8.55 -5.42
CA ILE A 114 12.36 -8.23 -4.56
C ILE A 114 12.04 -9.41 -3.64
N SER A 115 12.12 -10.65 -4.12
CA SER A 115 11.83 -11.84 -3.30
C SER A 115 12.89 -12.16 -2.26
N SER A 116 14.13 -11.70 -2.43
CA SER A 116 15.22 -11.87 -1.47
C SER A 116 15.19 -10.85 -0.32
N ALA A 117 14.50 -9.73 -0.50
CA ALA A 117 14.35 -8.70 0.54
C ALA A 117 13.31 -9.12 1.59
N SER A 118 13.55 -8.77 2.87
CA SER A 118 12.54 -9.01 3.91
C SER A 118 11.28 -8.18 3.66
N THR A 119 10.14 -8.69 4.13
CA THR A 119 8.85 -8.00 3.99
C THR A 119 8.87 -6.61 4.64
N GLU A 120 9.49 -6.49 5.83
CA GLU A 120 9.63 -5.21 6.54
C GLU A 120 10.39 -4.20 5.70
N ARG A 121 11.47 -4.64 5.06
CA ARG A 121 12.29 -3.79 4.21
C ARG A 121 11.53 -3.33 2.96
N ILE A 122 10.79 -4.22 2.32
CA ILE A 122 9.95 -3.85 1.18
C ILE A 122 8.93 -2.79 1.61
N LEU A 123 8.28 -2.95 2.77
CA LEU A 123 7.31 -1.99 3.29
C LEU A 123 7.94 -0.62 3.59
N GLU A 124 9.15 -0.57 4.09
CA GLU A 124 9.89 0.68 4.30
C GLU A 124 10.21 1.39 2.98
N LEU A 125 10.68 0.64 1.99
CA LEU A 125 11.03 1.19 0.69
C LEU A 125 9.79 1.63 -0.10
N LEU A 126 8.65 0.95 0.03
CA LEU A 126 7.40 1.38 -0.58
C LEU A 126 6.95 2.76 -0.11
N ARG A 127 7.31 3.19 1.12
CA ARG A 127 6.99 4.54 1.63
C ARG A 127 7.79 5.66 0.95
N ILE A 128 8.90 5.30 0.30
CA ILE A 128 9.78 6.25 -0.40
C ILE A 128 9.33 6.42 -1.86
N LEU A 129 8.63 5.41 -2.42
CA LEU A 129 8.13 5.48 -3.79
C LEU A 129 7.01 6.54 -3.91
N PRO A 130 6.86 7.15 -5.12
CA PRO A 130 5.66 7.89 -5.44
C PRO A 130 4.40 7.05 -5.21
N GLU A 131 3.37 7.67 -4.63
CA GLU A 131 2.18 6.96 -4.12
C GLU A 131 1.51 6.07 -5.16
N GLU A 132 1.47 6.50 -6.42
CA GLU A 132 0.85 5.78 -7.51
C GLU A 132 1.55 4.46 -7.85
N PHE A 133 2.88 4.39 -7.68
CA PHE A 133 3.66 3.15 -7.87
C PHE A 133 3.56 2.25 -6.65
N ALA A 134 3.71 2.82 -5.46
CA ALA A 134 3.56 2.10 -4.21
C ALA A 134 2.18 1.44 -4.10
N LEU A 135 1.11 2.20 -4.37
CA LEU A 135 -0.26 1.69 -4.36
C LEU A 135 -0.47 0.53 -5.34
N ALA A 136 0.06 0.66 -6.57
CA ALA A 136 -0.11 -0.37 -7.59
C ALA A 136 0.62 -1.67 -7.20
N ILE A 137 1.84 -1.58 -6.66
CA ILE A 137 2.60 -2.72 -6.13
C ILE A 137 1.88 -3.34 -4.94
N GLU A 138 1.46 -2.54 -3.97
CA GLU A 138 0.77 -3.06 -2.78
C GLU A 138 -0.49 -3.85 -3.16
N LEU A 139 -1.35 -3.27 -3.99
CA LEU A 139 -2.59 -3.93 -4.39
C LEU A 139 -2.33 -5.22 -5.18
N HIS A 140 -1.28 -5.25 -6.00
CA HIS A 140 -0.95 -6.43 -6.80
C HIS A 140 -0.13 -7.45 -6.02
N ASP A 141 1.03 -7.06 -5.48
CA ASP A 141 2.05 -7.98 -4.96
C ASP A 141 1.77 -8.37 -3.50
N LEU A 142 1.21 -7.46 -2.68
CA LEU A 142 0.91 -7.76 -1.29
C LEU A 142 -0.55 -8.21 -1.08
N GLU A 143 -1.48 -7.64 -1.85
CA GLU A 143 -2.90 -7.93 -1.70
C GLU A 143 -3.45 -8.87 -2.79
N GLY A 144 -2.64 -9.24 -3.78
CA GLY A 144 -2.98 -10.26 -4.78
C GLY A 144 -4.14 -9.88 -5.71
N LEU A 145 -4.42 -8.58 -5.89
CA LEU A 145 -5.45 -8.13 -6.80
C LEU A 145 -5.00 -8.29 -8.24
N ARG A 146 -5.92 -8.65 -9.14
CA ARG A 146 -5.67 -8.69 -10.57
C ARG A 146 -5.61 -7.27 -11.15
N TYR A 147 -4.90 -7.07 -12.24
CA TYR A 147 -4.78 -5.76 -12.92
C TYR A 147 -6.12 -5.08 -13.21
N ARG A 148 -7.15 -5.87 -13.59
CA ARG A 148 -8.50 -5.36 -13.80
C ARG A 148 -9.10 -4.82 -12.51
N ASP A 149 -8.96 -5.56 -11.41
CA ASP A 149 -9.51 -5.18 -10.10
C ASP A 149 -8.82 -3.91 -9.58
N ILE A 150 -7.51 -3.78 -9.82
CA ILE A 150 -6.74 -2.57 -9.48
C ILE A 150 -7.20 -1.38 -10.33
N ALA A 151 -7.45 -1.58 -11.63
CA ALA A 151 -7.95 -0.54 -12.51
C ALA A 151 -9.31 0.00 -12.02
N GLU A 152 -10.22 -0.87 -11.62
CA GLU A 152 -11.51 -0.51 -11.03
C GLU A 152 -11.35 0.20 -9.66
N THR A 153 -10.43 -0.30 -8.81
CA THR A 153 -10.15 0.27 -7.49
C THR A 153 -9.55 1.67 -7.58
N THR A 154 -8.67 1.90 -8.54
CA THR A 154 -7.91 3.14 -8.68
C THR A 154 -8.53 4.14 -9.65
N GLY A 155 -9.46 3.69 -10.51
CA GLY A 155 -10.10 4.52 -11.52
C GLY A 155 -9.19 4.86 -12.70
N VAL A 156 -8.11 4.09 -12.92
CA VAL A 156 -7.18 4.31 -14.05
C VAL A 156 -7.27 3.16 -15.07
N PRO A 157 -6.91 3.39 -16.35
CA PRO A 157 -6.89 2.32 -17.36
C PRO A 157 -5.96 1.17 -16.96
N ILE A 158 -6.31 -0.06 -17.35
CA ILE A 158 -5.52 -1.27 -17.06
C ILE A 158 -4.08 -1.16 -17.58
N GLY A 159 -3.84 -0.52 -18.73
CA GLY A 159 -2.50 -0.27 -19.26
C GLY A 159 -1.68 0.65 -18.35
N THR A 160 -2.33 1.61 -17.70
CA THR A 160 -1.70 2.47 -16.68
C THR A 160 -1.34 1.67 -15.44
N VAL A 161 -2.19 0.75 -14.99
CA VAL A 161 -1.87 -0.15 -13.86
C VAL A 161 -0.64 -0.99 -14.18
N MET A 162 -0.61 -1.63 -15.36
CA MET A 162 0.54 -2.45 -15.79
C MET A 162 1.84 -1.64 -15.83
N SER A 163 1.79 -0.42 -16.39
CA SER A 163 2.97 0.45 -16.45
C SER A 163 3.43 0.93 -15.08
N ARG A 164 2.49 1.25 -14.16
CA ARG A 164 2.80 1.64 -12.78
C ARG A 164 3.45 0.51 -12.00
N ILE A 165 2.93 -0.72 -12.10
CA ILE A 165 3.54 -1.89 -11.45
C ILE A 165 4.94 -2.13 -12.00
N HIS A 166 5.11 -2.11 -13.32
CA HIS A 166 6.42 -2.34 -13.93
C HIS A 166 7.46 -1.29 -13.54
N ARG A 167 7.10 0.01 -13.62
CA ARG A 167 7.99 1.11 -13.21
C ARG A 167 8.25 1.09 -11.72
N GLY A 168 7.23 0.87 -10.92
CA GLY A 168 7.35 0.80 -9.47
C GLY A 168 8.28 -0.32 -9.01
N ARG A 169 8.18 -1.52 -9.59
CA ARG A 169 9.08 -2.63 -9.30
C ARG A 169 10.54 -2.30 -9.68
N LYS A 170 10.77 -1.60 -10.81
CA LYS A 170 12.12 -1.14 -11.18
C LYS A 170 12.68 -0.16 -10.17
N LEU A 171 11.88 0.80 -9.71
CA LEU A 171 12.29 1.75 -8.67
C LEU A 171 12.57 1.05 -7.34
N LEU A 172 11.70 0.13 -6.94
CA LEU A 172 11.87 -0.65 -5.72
C LEU A 172 13.17 -1.47 -5.74
N ALA A 173 13.47 -2.16 -6.85
CA ALA A 173 14.71 -2.89 -6.99
C ALA A 173 15.95 -1.99 -6.95
N ALA A 174 15.90 -0.82 -7.58
CA ALA A 174 16.99 0.16 -7.49
C ALA A 174 17.23 0.61 -6.05
N LEU A 175 16.16 0.87 -5.29
CA LEU A 175 16.24 1.24 -3.87
C LEU A 175 16.82 0.10 -3.01
N ILE A 176 16.47 -1.17 -3.28
CA ILE A 176 17.04 -2.34 -2.61
C ILE A 176 18.55 -2.36 -2.81
N VAL A 177 19.01 -2.31 -4.06
CA VAL A 177 20.45 -2.34 -4.41
C VAL A 177 21.22 -1.17 -3.80
N MET A 178 20.67 0.04 -3.87
CA MET A 178 21.31 1.24 -3.27
C MET A 178 21.45 1.12 -1.76
N ASN A 179 20.43 0.61 -1.09
CA ASN A 179 20.41 0.47 0.35
C ASN A 179 21.31 -0.68 0.82
N ASP A 180 21.45 -1.76 0.05
CA ASP A 180 22.42 -2.85 0.33
C ASP A 180 23.85 -2.34 0.21
N GLY A 181 24.18 -1.60 -0.83
CA GLY A 181 25.49 -0.97 -1.01
C GLY A 181 25.84 0.02 0.09
N LEU A 182 24.89 0.79 0.60
CA LEU A 182 25.09 1.67 1.77
C LEU A 182 25.33 0.87 3.07
N SER A 183 24.59 -0.20 3.28
CA SER A 183 24.77 -1.07 4.46
C SER A 183 26.16 -1.72 4.48
N ASP A 184 26.65 -2.19 3.35
CA ASP A 184 27.99 -2.78 3.22
C ASP A 184 29.09 -1.75 3.44
N LEU A 185 28.92 -0.51 2.98
CA LEU A 185 29.86 0.59 3.20
C LEU A 185 29.92 0.97 4.70
N VAL A 186 28.79 1.07 5.37
CA VAL A 186 28.73 1.37 6.82
C VAL A 186 29.34 0.22 7.62
N ALA A 187 29.07 -1.03 7.27
CA ALA A 187 29.66 -2.20 7.94
C ALA A 187 31.19 -2.23 7.76
N SER A 188 31.71 -1.92 6.57
CA SER A 188 33.14 -1.88 6.30
C SER A 188 33.87 -0.75 7.03
N HIS A 189 33.23 0.44 7.19
CA HIS A 189 33.78 1.54 7.98
C HIS A 189 33.83 1.23 9.48
N SER A 190 32.77 0.61 10.00
CA SER A 190 32.71 0.18 11.41
C SER A 190 33.79 -0.83 11.79
N LEU A 191 34.19 -1.72 10.88
CA LEU A 191 35.25 -2.69 11.07
C LEU A 191 36.65 -2.05 11.01
N SER A 192 36.81 -0.96 10.25
CA SER A 192 38.08 -0.23 10.14
C SER A 192 38.42 0.55 11.41
N ASP A 193 37.43 1.15 12.07
CA ASP A 193 37.65 1.89 13.33
C ASP A 193 37.99 0.98 14.51
N HIS A 194 37.53 -0.26 14.51
CA HIS A 194 37.92 -1.22 15.59
C HIS A 194 39.38 -1.68 15.51
N HIS A 195 40.01 -1.59 14.35
CA HIS A 195 41.43 -1.97 14.19
C HIS A 195 42.41 -0.87 14.55
N LEU A 196 42.00 0.40 14.54
CA LEU A 196 42.86 1.52 14.92
C LEU A 196 43.01 1.70 16.44
N HIS A 197 42.04 1.25 17.25
CA HIS A 197 42.11 1.35 18.71
C HIS A 197 42.90 0.23 19.37
N LYS A 198 43.19 -0.90 18.70
CA LYS A 198 44.01 -2.02 19.24
C LYS A 198 45.51 -1.88 19.03
N ARG A 199 45.97 -0.81 18.36
CA ARG A 199 47.44 -0.57 18.17
C ARG A 199 48.00 0.55 19.03
N ARG A 200 47.25 1.05 20.03
CA ARG A 200 47.69 2.09 20.99
C ARG A 200 47.59 1.66 22.46
N ALA A 201 47.63 0.39 22.74
CA ALA A 201 47.78 -0.13 24.10
C ALA A 201 49.04 -0.98 24.21
#